data_56432467b1dde2489f10102b9234ea38
#
_entry.id   56432467b1dde2489f10102b9234ea38
#
_cell.length_a   1.000
_cell.length_b   1.000
_cell.length_c   1.000
_cell.angle_alpha   90.00
_cell.angle_beta   90.00
_cell.angle_gamma   90.00
#
_symmetry.space_group_name_H-M   'P 1'
#
loop_
_entity.id
_entity.type
_entity.pdbx_description
1 polymer ?
#
loop_
_entity_poly.entity_id
_entity_poly.type
_entity_poly.pdbx_seq_one_letter_code
_entity_poly.pdbx_strand_id
1 'polypeptide(L)'
;MNNINRRRYVLSFRSFTYFSMLLFFIIFAVLLYFNKNNLIKTSKNIIQSFSENFQYQFTKFDISGLEKIELKFIEKKLQNYIGSSIFLLPLDQINDSIKENNWIKEINLKTNYKDTLFIRIEEYKPIGIYFFNEKYFVFDENGKIIDQIYNTDFTHQSLLIFKGNSSNLKANQLINILKNNDFEKKYQIKNLEFINKRRWDINLYDDVKLMLSEEDPNKSIQNFITIQNKLSETETNNIKTYDLRNAKKTILINLND
;
A
#
# COMPACT_ATOMS: atom_id res chain seq x y z
N MET A 1 49.41 34.56 66.95
CA MET A 1 48.38 33.59 67.29
C MET A 1 47.23 33.69 66.25
N ASN A 2 47.15 32.78 65.33
CA ASN A 2 46.13 32.81 64.24
C ASN A 2 44.91 32.04 64.72
N ASN A 3 43.79 32.72 64.93
CA ASN A 3 42.51 32.10 65.18
C ASN A 3 41.93 31.56 63.84
N ILE A 4 42.02 30.26 63.62
CA ILE A 4 41.34 29.59 62.58
C ILE A 4 39.88 29.42 62.97
N ASN A 5 38.99 30.30 62.46
CA ASN A 5 37.54 30.13 62.55
C ASN A 5 37.10 28.88 61.74
N ARG A 6 36.99 27.76 62.45
CA ARG A 6 36.29 26.55 61.86
C ARG A 6 34.78 26.85 61.85
N ARG A 7 34.24 27.31 60.74
CA ARG A 7 32.79 27.31 60.53
C ARG A 7 32.33 25.82 60.48
N ARG A 8 31.73 25.40 61.60
CA ARG A 8 30.94 24.16 61.62
C ARG A 8 29.69 24.39 60.81
N TYR A 9 29.56 23.77 59.67
CA TYR A 9 28.31 23.68 58.89
C TYR A 9 27.34 22.84 59.72
N VAL A 10 26.50 23.47 60.52
CA VAL A 10 25.35 22.80 61.14
C VAL A 10 24.29 22.67 60.06
N LEU A 11 24.22 21.49 59.44
CA LEU A 11 23.11 21.16 58.56
C LEU A 11 21.82 21.32 59.39
N SER A 12 20.95 22.25 59.00
CA SER A 12 19.69 22.44 59.73
C SER A 12 18.85 21.15 59.58
N PHE A 13 18.12 20.79 60.62
CA PHE A 13 17.26 19.59 60.62
C PHE A 13 16.35 19.52 59.39
N ARG A 14 15.90 20.68 58.88
CA ARG A 14 15.14 20.80 57.63
C ARG A 14 15.94 20.39 56.40
N SER A 15 17.20 20.75 56.26
CA SER A 15 18.01 20.34 55.11
C SER A 15 18.33 18.85 55.13
N PHE A 16 18.46 18.25 56.31
CA PHE A 16 18.63 16.81 56.48
C PHE A 16 17.37 16.04 56.04
N THR A 17 16.17 16.52 56.43
CA THR A 17 14.90 15.90 55.99
C THR A 17 14.70 15.97 54.46
N TYR A 18 15.00 17.10 53.82
CA TYR A 18 14.93 17.22 52.36
C TYR A 18 15.94 16.31 51.68
N PHE A 19 17.15 16.20 52.20
CA PHE A 19 18.17 15.30 51.65
C PHE A 19 17.76 13.82 51.77
N SER A 20 17.24 13.41 52.95
CA SER A 20 16.75 12.04 53.14
C SER A 20 15.55 11.71 52.24
N MET A 21 14.64 12.67 52.02
CA MET A 21 13.52 12.54 51.11
C MET A 21 13.99 12.39 49.64
N LEU A 22 14.95 13.21 49.22
CA LEU A 22 15.55 13.09 47.89
C LEU A 22 16.22 11.72 47.69
N LEU A 23 17.00 11.29 48.68
CA LEU A 23 17.67 9.98 48.63
C LEU A 23 16.65 8.83 48.56
N PHE A 24 15.56 8.92 49.32
CA PHE A 24 14.45 7.97 49.27
C PHE A 24 13.85 7.89 47.84
N PHE A 25 13.54 9.04 47.21
CA PHE A 25 13.01 9.07 45.87
C PHE A 25 13.99 8.52 44.84
N ILE A 26 15.29 8.77 44.97
CA ILE A 26 16.32 8.20 44.08
C ILE A 26 16.37 6.67 44.25
N ILE A 27 16.44 6.17 45.49
CA ILE A 27 16.45 4.72 45.75
C ILE A 27 15.16 4.08 45.22
N PHE A 28 14.00 4.71 45.45
CA PHE A 28 12.71 4.23 44.97
C PHE A 28 12.67 4.18 43.41
N ALA A 29 13.14 5.24 42.75
CA ALA A 29 13.24 5.26 41.28
C ALA A 29 14.17 4.16 40.74
N VAL A 30 15.30 3.92 41.39
CA VAL A 30 16.23 2.84 41.06
C VAL A 30 15.57 1.47 41.24
N LEU A 31 14.88 1.25 42.34
CA LEU A 31 14.14 0.00 42.57
C LEU A 31 13.03 -0.22 41.52
N LEU A 32 12.28 0.82 41.16
CA LEU A 32 11.28 0.76 40.12
C LEU A 32 11.92 0.40 38.78
N TYR A 33 13.07 1.02 38.44
CA TYR A 33 13.79 0.76 37.22
C TYR A 33 14.25 -0.73 37.10
N PHE A 34 14.88 -1.24 38.17
CA PHE A 34 15.34 -2.63 38.19
C PHE A 34 14.21 -3.65 38.24
N ASN A 35 13.06 -3.30 38.80
CA ASN A 35 11.88 -4.17 38.89
C ASN A 35 10.86 -3.93 37.75
N LYS A 36 11.15 -3.07 36.79
CA LYS A 36 10.22 -2.69 35.72
C LYS A 36 9.54 -3.88 35.05
N ASN A 37 10.31 -4.89 34.66
CA ASN A 37 9.79 -6.07 33.96
C ASN A 37 8.85 -6.90 34.84
N ASN A 38 9.16 -7.05 36.12
CA ASN A 38 8.31 -7.76 37.08
C ASN A 38 7.01 -6.97 37.34
N LEU A 39 7.10 -5.67 37.48
CA LEU A 39 5.93 -4.80 37.67
C LEU A 39 5.00 -4.86 36.44
N ILE A 40 5.54 -4.77 35.24
CA ILE A 40 4.76 -4.90 33.98
C ILE A 40 4.11 -6.28 33.91
N LYS A 41 4.83 -7.35 34.22
CA LYS A 41 4.28 -8.73 34.21
C LYS A 41 3.15 -8.88 35.24
N THR A 42 3.35 -8.39 36.45
CA THR A 42 2.34 -8.46 37.50
C THR A 42 1.10 -7.66 37.14
N SER A 43 1.24 -6.44 36.61
CA SER A 43 0.10 -5.62 36.19
C SER A 43 -0.68 -6.29 35.05
N LYS A 44 0.02 -6.87 34.07
CA LYS A 44 -0.64 -7.65 33.00
C LYS A 44 -1.43 -8.85 33.54
N ASN A 45 -0.86 -9.59 34.48
CA ASN A 45 -1.56 -10.72 35.12
C ASN A 45 -2.82 -10.27 35.87
N ILE A 46 -2.75 -9.14 36.59
CA ILE A 46 -3.93 -8.57 37.29
C ILE A 46 -5.02 -8.18 36.28
N ILE A 47 -4.65 -7.50 35.17
CA ILE A 47 -5.60 -7.12 34.13
C ILE A 47 -6.21 -8.38 33.46
N GLN A 48 -5.40 -9.39 33.20
CA GLN A 48 -5.87 -10.65 32.62
C GLN A 48 -6.87 -11.33 33.56
N SER A 49 -6.55 -11.51 34.83
CA SER A 49 -7.47 -12.11 35.83
C SER A 49 -8.76 -11.31 36.02
N PHE A 50 -8.66 -9.98 36.00
CA PHE A 50 -9.84 -9.11 35.99
C PHE A 50 -10.71 -9.36 34.75
N SER A 51 -10.09 -9.42 33.59
CA SER A 51 -10.81 -9.63 32.32
C SER A 51 -11.49 -11.00 32.28
N GLU A 52 -10.86 -12.03 32.80
CA GLU A 52 -11.45 -13.37 32.93
C GLU A 52 -12.68 -13.38 33.85
N ASN A 53 -12.58 -12.76 35.02
CA ASN A 53 -13.68 -12.74 36.00
C ASN A 53 -14.88 -11.91 35.52
N PHE A 54 -14.67 -10.87 34.74
CA PHE A 54 -15.72 -9.97 34.26
C PHE A 54 -16.07 -10.14 32.79
N GLN A 55 -15.55 -11.18 32.11
CA GLN A 55 -15.82 -11.50 30.71
C GLN A 55 -15.38 -10.41 29.72
N TYR A 56 -14.28 -9.71 30.00
CA TYR A 56 -13.63 -8.74 29.10
C TYR A 56 -12.54 -9.41 28.27
N GLN A 57 -12.85 -10.55 27.67
CA GLN A 57 -11.92 -11.32 26.86
C GLN A 57 -12.24 -11.17 25.38
N PHE A 58 -11.21 -11.08 24.55
CA PHE A 58 -11.35 -11.12 23.11
C PHE A 58 -11.87 -12.48 22.65
N THR A 59 -13.11 -12.54 22.21
CA THR A 59 -13.78 -13.77 21.77
C THR A 59 -14.39 -13.65 20.37
N LYS A 60 -14.60 -12.42 19.87
CA LYS A 60 -15.26 -12.15 18.60
C LYS A 60 -14.48 -11.12 17.80
N PHE A 61 -14.53 -11.26 16.49
CA PHE A 61 -14.06 -10.23 15.57
C PHE A 61 -15.09 -9.99 14.48
N ASP A 62 -15.11 -8.75 14.00
CA ASP A 62 -15.95 -8.30 12.89
C ASP A 62 -15.03 -7.68 11.83
N ILE A 63 -15.04 -8.24 10.61
CA ILE A 63 -14.14 -7.88 9.54
C ILE A 63 -14.94 -7.32 8.37
N SER A 64 -14.50 -6.19 7.85
CA SER A 64 -15.10 -5.54 6.68
C SER A 64 -14.03 -5.08 5.69
N GLY A 65 -14.43 -5.00 4.39
CA GLY A 65 -13.57 -4.48 3.31
C GLY A 65 -12.67 -5.52 2.66
N LEU A 66 -12.91 -6.83 2.84
CA LEU A 66 -12.23 -7.90 2.11
C LEU A 66 -12.85 -8.07 0.72
N GLU A 67 -12.02 -8.09 -0.32
CA GLU A 67 -12.39 -8.37 -1.71
C GLU A 67 -11.56 -9.52 -2.30
N LYS A 68 -10.24 -9.46 -2.15
CA LYS A 68 -9.26 -10.44 -2.66
C LYS A 68 -8.64 -11.29 -1.56
N ILE A 69 -8.54 -10.74 -0.36
CA ILE A 69 -7.92 -11.42 0.77
C ILE A 69 -8.92 -12.38 1.39
N GLU A 70 -8.50 -13.64 1.55
CA GLU A 70 -9.34 -14.64 2.21
C GLU A 70 -9.48 -14.33 3.71
N LEU A 71 -10.70 -14.42 4.21
CA LEU A 71 -11.03 -14.28 5.64
C LEU A 71 -10.12 -15.16 6.52
N LYS A 72 -9.87 -16.38 6.07
CA LYS A 72 -9.02 -17.36 6.77
C LYS A 72 -7.59 -16.86 7.05
N PHE A 73 -7.04 -16.00 6.19
CA PHE A 73 -5.74 -15.37 6.42
C PHE A 73 -5.78 -14.51 7.70
N ILE A 74 -6.81 -13.69 7.86
CA ILE A 74 -6.97 -12.82 9.03
C ILE A 74 -7.25 -13.64 10.29
N GLU A 75 -8.14 -14.63 10.20
CA GLU A 75 -8.45 -15.54 11.31
C GLU A 75 -7.20 -16.19 11.88
N LYS A 76 -6.32 -16.70 11.00
CA LYS A 76 -5.06 -17.32 11.41
C LYS A 76 -4.16 -16.35 12.19
N LYS A 77 -4.12 -15.06 11.81
CA LYS A 77 -3.33 -14.03 12.50
C LYS A 77 -3.91 -13.68 13.88
N LEU A 78 -5.23 -13.83 14.06
CA LEU A 78 -5.94 -13.53 15.31
C LEU A 78 -6.00 -14.70 16.29
N GLN A 79 -5.84 -15.93 15.81
CA GLN A 79 -6.08 -17.16 16.60
C GLN A 79 -5.33 -17.18 17.94
N ASN A 80 -4.09 -16.71 17.97
CA ASN A 80 -3.26 -16.70 19.18
C ASN A 80 -3.69 -15.68 20.24
N TYR A 81 -4.59 -14.77 19.89
CA TYR A 81 -5.07 -13.72 20.80
C TYR A 81 -6.45 -14.00 21.38
N ILE A 82 -7.16 -14.98 20.83
CA ILE A 82 -8.50 -15.38 21.34
C ILE A 82 -8.38 -15.85 22.79
N GLY A 83 -9.26 -15.33 23.66
CA GLY A 83 -9.25 -15.59 25.11
C GLY A 83 -8.36 -14.66 25.93
N SER A 84 -7.53 -13.83 25.28
CA SER A 84 -6.74 -12.80 26.00
C SER A 84 -7.61 -11.62 26.40
N SER A 85 -7.14 -10.84 27.40
CA SER A 85 -7.82 -9.60 27.80
C SER A 85 -7.96 -8.64 26.64
N ILE A 86 -9.16 -8.10 26.41
CA ILE A 86 -9.41 -7.09 25.36
C ILE A 86 -8.58 -5.80 25.57
N PHE A 87 -8.19 -5.50 26.82
CA PHE A 87 -7.38 -4.34 27.17
C PHE A 87 -5.88 -4.54 26.90
N LEU A 88 -5.44 -5.81 26.77
CA LEU A 88 -4.04 -6.17 26.56
C LEU A 88 -3.76 -6.60 25.12
N LEU A 89 -4.75 -6.50 24.20
CA LEU A 89 -4.52 -6.82 22.79
C LEU A 89 -3.42 -5.95 22.21
N PRO A 90 -2.36 -6.53 21.65
CA PRO A 90 -1.27 -5.78 21.03
C PRO A 90 -1.68 -5.34 19.61
N LEU A 91 -2.55 -4.33 19.52
CA LEU A 91 -3.15 -3.89 18.24
C LEU A 91 -2.10 -3.54 17.19
N ASP A 92 -0.97 -2.96 17.58
CA ASP A 92 0.13 -2.65 16.64
C ASP A 92 0.72 -3.94 16.03
N GLN A 93 0.98 -4.98 16.85
CA GLN A 93 1.52 -6.25 16.36
C GLN A 93 0.50 -6.98 15.48
N ILE A 94 -0.78 -6.92 15.81
CA ILE A 94 -1.86 -7.47 15.00
C ILE A 94 -1.90 -6.73 13.65
N ASN A 95 -1.88 -5.40 13.66
CA ASN A 95 -1.83 -4.57 12.48
C ASN A 95 -0.65 -4.94 11.57
N ASP A 96 0.56 -5.01 12.12
CA ASP A 96 1.77 -5.33 11.37
C ASP A 96 1.71 -6.74 10.78
N SER A 97 1.23 -7.72 11.55
CA SER A 97 1.10 -9.10 11.08
C SER A 97 0.09 -9.26 9.94
N ILE A 98 -0.98 -8.47 9.95
CA ILE A 98 -1.98 -8.46 8.87
C ILE A 98 -1.42 -7.72 7.65
N LYS A 99 -0.68 -6.61 7.84
CA LYS A 99 -0.01 -5.85 6.77
C LYS A 99 1.08 -6.60 5.99
N GLU A 100 1.48 -7.78 6.44
CA GLU A 100 2.36 -8.66 5.66
C GLU A 100 1.76 -9.07 4.30
N ASN A 101 0.44 -8.99 4.15
CA ASN A 101 -0.21 -9.21 2.86
C ASN A 101 -0.12 -7.94 1.99
N ASN A 102 0.52 -8.07 0.83
CA ASN A 102 0.79 -6.95 -0.09
C ASN A 102 -0.48 -6.30 -0.66
N TRP A 103 -1.62 -7.01 -0.65
CA TRP A 103 -2.91 -6.47 -1.10
C TRP A 103 -3.51 -5.45 -0.14
N ILE A 104 -3.01 -5.37 1.10
CA ILE A 104 -3.54 -4.47 2.11
C ILE A 104 -2.96 -3.07 1.93
N LYS A 105 -3.84 -2.11 1.67
CA LYS A 105 -3.52 -0.68 1.59
C LYS A 105 -3.56 -0.04 2.97
N GLU A 106 -4.66 -0.26 3.70
CA GLU A 106 -4.88 0.32 5.03
C GLU A 106 -5.64 -0.64 5.93
N ILE A 107 -5.35 -0.55 7.24
CA ILE A 107 -6.06 -1.31 8.28
C ILE A 107 -6.47 -0.34 9.38
N ASN A 108 -7.70 -0.46 9.83
CA ASN A 108 -8.19 0.23 11.02
C ASN A 108 -8.70 -0.81 12.03
N LEU A 109 -8.10 -0.82 13.23
CA LEU A 109 -8.45 -1.72 14.32
C LEU A 109 -9.13 -0.93 15.43
N LYS A 110 -10.27 -1.42 15.91
CA LYS A 110 -11.00 -0.84 17.04
C LYS A 110 -11.58 -1.94 17.90
N THR A 111 -11.66 -1.74 19.22
CA THR A 111 -12.34 -2.65 20.14
C THR A 111 -13.58 -2.00 20.71
N ASN A 112 -14.56 -2.82 21.14
CA ASN A 112 -15.67 -2.37 21.96
C ASN A 112 -15.34 -2.34 23.46
N TYR A 113 -14.08 -2.63 23.83
CA TYR A 113 -13.60 -2.76 25.21
C TYR A 113 -14.36 -3.82 26.04
N LYS A 114 -15.01 -4.75 25.38
CA LYS A 114 -15.71 -5.87 25.99
C LYS A 114 -15.19 -7.22 25.50
N ASP A 115 -15.54 -7.58 24.26
CA ASP A 115 -15.25 -8.91 23.73
C ASP A 115 -14.90 -8.92 22.22
N THR A 116 -15.08 -7.79 21.53
CA THR A 116 -15.04 -7.75 20.05
C THR A 116 -13.96 -6.81 19.53
N LEU A 117 -13.20 -7.31 18.54
CA LEU A 117 -12.27 -6.54 17.71
C LEU A 117 -12.90 -6.26 16.34
N PHE A 118 -13.06 -5.00 15.99
CA PHE A 118 -13.49 -4.56 14.65
C PHE A 118 -12.26 -4.30 13.80
N ILE A 119 -12.24 -4.90 12.60
CA ILE A 119 -11.15 -4.83 11.66
C ILE A 119 -11.72 -4.30 10.33
N ARG A 120 -11.33 -3.10 9.95
CA ARG A 120 -11.64 -2.55 8.65
C ARG A 120 -10.38 -2.59 7.79
N ILE A 121 -10.47 -3.24 6.64
CA ILE A 121 -9.38 -3.38 5.67
C ILE A 121 -9.75 -2.59 4.41
N GLU A 122 -8.79 -1.85 3.89
CA GLU A 122 -8.83 -1.29 2.54
C GLU A 122 -7.79 -2.02 1.71
N GLU A 123 -8.22 -2.66 0.63
CA GLU A 123 -7.34 -3.36 -0.31
C GLU A 123 -6.90 -2.44 -1.44
N TYR A 124 -5.69 -2.69 -1.98
CA TYR A 124 -5.26 -2.03 -3.21
C TYR A 124 -6.12 -2.45 -4.38
N LYS A 125 -6.48 -1.48 -5.24
CA LYS A 125 -7.21 -1.71 -6.49
C LYS A 125 -6.23 -1.67 -7.65
N PRO A 126 -5.99 -2.79 -8.34
CA PRO A 126 -5.10 -2.81 -9.48
C PRO A 126 -5.74 -2.06 -10.66
N ILE A 127 -4.92 -1.27 -11.38
CA ILE A 127 -5.34 -0.56 -12.60
C ILE A 127 -4.71 -1.11 -13.86
N GLY A 128 -3.71 -1.99 -13.75
CA GLY A 128 -3.00 -2.57 -14.88
C GLY A 128 -2.05 -3.68 -14.47
N ILE A 129 -1.50 -4.33 -15.48
CA ILE A 129 -0.50 -5.38 -15.37
C ILE A 129 0.82 -4.85 -15.94
N TYR A 130 1.87 -4.88 -15.14
CA TYR A 130 3.23 -4.52 -15.53
C TYR A 130 4.02 -5.76 -15.93
N PHE A 131 4.48 -5.82 -17.17
CA PHE A 131 5.36 -6.88 -17.66
C PHE A 131 6.81 -6.40 -17.63
N PHE A 132 7.61 -7.04 -16.78
CA PHE A 132 9.02 -6.71 -16.61
C PHE A 132 9.84 -7.95 -16.24
N ASN A 133 11.02 -8.13 -16.86
CA ASN A 133 11.90 -9.28 -16.67
C ASN A 133 11.16 -10.63 -16.76
N GLU A 134 10.35 -10.80 -17.80
CA GLU A 134 9.56 -12.02 -18.06
C GLU A 134 8.53 -12.37 -16.97
N LYS A 135 8.21 -11.42 -16.10
CA LYS A 135 7.23 -11.55 -15.04
C LYS A 135 6.11 -10.54 -15.18
N TYR A 136 4.95 -10.90 -14.65
CA TYR A 136 3.77 -10.06 -14.64
C TYR A 136 3.46 -9.63 -13.20
N PHE A 137 3.16 -8.36 -13.03
CA PHE A 137 2.83 -7.77 -11.74
C PHE A 137 1.57 -6.94 -11.85
N VAL A 138 0.67 -7.02 -10.88
CA VAL A 138 -0.42 -6.04 -10.75
C VAL A 138 0.09 -4.80 -10.01
N PHE A 139 -0.40 -3.63 -10.41
CA PHE A 139 0.00 -2.35 -9.80
C PHE A 139 -1.20 -1.41 -9.64
N ASP A 140 -1.10 -0.49 -8.66
CA ASP A 140 -2.11 0.50 -8.34
C ASP A 140 -2.00 1.78 -9.19
N GLU A 141 -2.90 2.74 -8.93
CA GLU A 141 -2.97 4.05 -9.59
C GLU A 141 -1.69 4.91 -9.48
N ASN A 142 -0.86 4.64 -8.46
CA ASN A 142 0.42 5.33 -8.24
C ASN A 142 1.61 4.56 -8.87
N GLY A 143 1.33 3.41 -9.48
CA GLY A 143 2.34 2.53 -10.05
C GLY A 143 3.03 1.64 -9.02
N LYS A 144 2.52 1.57 -7.79
CA LYS A 144 3.04 0.64 -6.77
C LYS A 144 2.70 -0.79 -7.16
N ILE A 145 3.71 -1.67 -7.19
CA ILE A 145 3.52 -3.10 -7.37
C ILE A 145 2.77 -3.66 -6.14
N ILE A 146 1.66 -4.32 -6.39
CA ILE A 146 0.84 -4.98 -5.37
C ILE A 146 1.30 -6.42 -5.22
N ASP A 147 1.32 -7.18 -6.34
CA ASP A 147 1.62 -8.60 -6.30
C ASP A 147 2.15 -9.09 -7.65
N GLN A 148 2.80 -10.26 -7.64
CA GLN A 148 3.22 -10.96 -8.85
C GLN A 148 2.12 -11.94 -9.30
N ILE A 149 1.86 -11.98 -10.60
CA ILE A 149 0.93 -12.96 -11.22
C ILE A 149 1.75 -14.16 -11.68
N TYR A 150 1.43 -15.34 -11.19
CA TYR A 150 2.10 -16.60 -11.55
C TYR A 150 1.39 -17.36 -12.65
N ASN A 151 0.06 -17.22 -12.77
CA ASN A 151 -0.72 -17.82 -13.84
C ASN A 151 -1.02 -16.79 -14.92
N THR A 152 -0.67 -17.09 -16.15
CA THR A 152 -0.92 -16.23 -17.32
C THR A 152 -2.37 -16.25 -17.81
N ASP A 153 -3.27 -16.86 -17.09
CA ASP A 153 -4.70 -16.84 -17.38
C ASP A 153 -5.30 -15.46 -17.04
N PHE A 154 -4.95 -14.48 -17.89
CA PHE A 154 -5.50 -13.11 -17.81
C PHE A 154 -6.98 -13.03 -18.23
N THR A 155 -7.63 -14.14 -18.54
CA THR A 155 -8.99 -14.22 -19.09
C THR A 155 -10.07 -13.63 -18.19
N HIS A 156 -9.77 -13.41 -16.91
CA HIS A 156 -10.70 -12.79 -15.94
C HIS A 156 -10.35 -11.37 -15.53
N GLN A 157 -9.27 -10.79 -16.05
CA GLN A 157 -8.86 -9.44 -15.69
C GLN A 157 -8.88 -8.56 -16.94
N SER A 158 -9.86 -7.65 -17.02
CA SER A 158 -9.95 -6.59 -18.02
C SER A 158 -8.84 -5.53 -17.87
N LEU A 159 -7.66 -5.93 -17.35
CA LEU A 159 -6.55 -5.03 -17.08
C LEU A 159 -5.60 -4.96 -18.26
N LEU A 160 -5.22 -3.76 -18.66
CA LEU A 160 -4.26 -3.51 -19.72
C LEU A 160 -2.84 -3.93 -19.30
N ILE A 161 -2.08 -4.47 -20.27
CA ILE A 161 -0.68 -4.88 -20.07
C ILE A 161 0.25 -3.75 -20.49
N PHE A 162 1.09 -3.32 -19.55
CA PHE A 162 2.10 -2.28 -19.70
C PHE A 162 3.49 -2.88 -19.77
N LYS A 163 4.24 -2.58 -20.83
CA LYS A 163 5.61 -3.01 -21.08
C LYS A 163 6.57 -1.84 -21.07
N GLY A 164 7.84 -2.13 -20.84
CA GLY A 164 8.90 -1.12 -20.81
C GLY A 164 9.19 -0.59 -19.40
N ASN A 165 10.43 -0.17 -19.20
CA ASN A 165 10.93 0.23 -17.89
C ASN A 165 10.14 1.44 -17.33
N SER A 166 9.65 1.30 -16.10
CA SER A 166 8.85 2.32 -15.38
C SER A 166 7.49 2.63 -16.02
N SER A 167 6.96 1.76 -16.91
CA SER A 167 5.65 1.95 -17.53
C SER A 167 4.52 2.01 -16.51
N ASN A 168 4.60 1.23 -15.42
CA ASN A 168 3.64 1.25 -14.32
C ASN A 168 3.49 2.64 -13.69
N LEU A 169 4.60 3.40 -13.54
CA LEU A 169 4.59 4.74 -12.92
C LEU A 169 3.92 5.81 -13.79
N LYS A 170 3.77 5.56 -15.08
CA LYS A 170 3.18 6.49 -16.08
C LYS A 170 1.84 5.98 -16.63
N ALA A 171 1.44 4.77 -16.27
CA ALA A 171 0.26 4.09 -16.79
C ALA A 171 -1.04 4.87 -16.55
N ASN A 172 -1.24 5.40 -15.34
CA ASN A 172 -2.48 6.09 -14.96
C ASN A 172 -2.78 7.29 -15.88
N GLN A 173 -1.74 8.03 -16.29
CA GLN A 173 -1.91 9.15 -17.23
C GLN A 173 -2.42 8.67 -18.58
N LEU A 174 -1.85 7.59 -19.14
CA LEU A 174 -2.28 7.03 -20.41
C LEU A 174 -3.68 6.41 -20.31
N ILE A 175 -3.99 5.68 -19.24
CA ILE A 175 -5.33 5.11 -18.99
C ILE A 175 -6.39 6.23 -19.02
N ASN A 176 -6.14 7.35 -18.37
CA ASN A 176 -7.08 8.48 -18.36
C ASN A 176 -7.25 9.08 -19.77
N ILE A 177 -6.18 9.17 -20.56
CA ILE A 177 -6.27 9.65 -21.96
C ILE A 177 -7.11 8.67 -22.80
N LEU A 178 -6.88 7.36 -22.67
CA LEU A 178 -7.65 6.33 -23.38
C LEU A 178 -9.13 6.38 -23.03
N LYS A 179 -9.44 6.48 -21.73
CA LYS A 179 -10.82 6.63 -21.22
C LYS A 179 -11.51 7.88 -21.73
N ASN A 180 -10.84 9.02 -21.69
CA ASN A 180 -11.41 10.31 -22.14
C ASN A 180 -11.73 10.33 -23.65
N ASN A 181 -11.09 9.48 -24.43
CA ASN A 181 -11.35 9.34 -25.88
C ASN A 181 -12.22 8.11 -26.22
N ASP A 182 -12.80 7.43 -25.22
CA ASP A 182 -13.55 6.18 -25.40
C ASP A 182 -12.79 5.12 -26.24
N PHE A 183 -11.44 5.14 -26.16
CA PHE A 183 -10.58 4.38 -27.06
C PHE A 183 -10.80 2.87 -26.91
N GLU A 184 -10.84 2.36 -25.69
CA GLU A 184 -11.03 0.94 -25.38
C GLU A 184 -12.41 0.39 -25.79
N LYS A 185 -13.41 1.26 -25.98
CA LYS A 185 -14.71 0.85 -26.49
C LYS A 185 -14.71 0.53 -27.97
N LYS A 186 -13.72 1.06 -28.71
CA LYS A 186 -13.64 0.96 -30.16
C LYS A 186 -12.50 0.05 -30.61
N TYR A 187 -11.41 -0.01 -29.87
CA TYR A 187 -10.18 -0.69 -30.25
C TYR A 187 -9.72 -1.65 -29.17
N GLN A 188 -9.40 -2.88 -29.56
CA GLN A 188 -8.90 -3.89 -28.63
C GLN A 188 -7.39 -3.75 -28.48
N ILE A 189 -6.96 -3.33 -27.30
CA ILE A 189 -5.55 -3.12 -26.96
C ILE A 189 -4.91 -4.44 -26.54
N LYS A 190 -3.85 -4.84 -27.23
CA LYS A 190 -3.02 -6.02 -26.92
C LYS A 190 -2.05 -5.72 -25.79
N ASN A 191 -1.31 -4.60 -25.89
CA ASN A 191 -0.44 -4.09 -24.85
C ASN A 191 -0.03 -2.62 -25.13
N LEU A 192 0.51 -1.99 -24.11
CA LEU A 192 0.99 -0.60 -24.10
C LEU A 192 2.48 -0.63 -23.77
N GLU A 193 3.33 -0.06 -24.62
CA GLU A 193 4.77 -0.11 -24.47
C GLU A 193 5.38 1.27 -24.26
N PHE A 194 6.07 1.46 -23.12
CA PHE A 194 6.73 2.72 -22.77
C PHE A 194 8.16 2.73 -23.28
N ILE A 195 8.38 3.39 -24.39
CA ILE A 195 9.63 3.40 -25.14
C ILE A 195 10.60 4.44 -24.58
N ASN A 196 11.81 3.99 -24.20
CA ASN A 196 12.91 4.84 -23.71
C ASN A 196 12.50 5.79 -22.58
N LYS A 197 11.53 5.42 -21.74
CA LYS A 197 10.96 6.21 -20.66
C LYS A 197 10.40 7.58 -21.08
N ARG A 198 9.97 7.72 -22.34
CA ARG A 198 9.50 9.00 -22.89
C ARG A 198 8.15 8.96 -23.55
N ARG A 199 7.92 8.00 -24.46
CA ARG A 199 6.70 7.94 -25.27
C ARG A 199 6.02 6.60 -25.15
N TRP A 200 4.77 6.57 -25.54
CA TRP A 200 3.98 5.35 -25.59
C TRP A 200 3.80 4.86 -27.02
N ASP A 201 3.90 3.54 -27.18
CA ASP A 201 3.39 2.81 -28.34
C ASP A 201 2.20 1.97 -27.87
N ILE A 202 1.11 1.98 -28.64
CA ILE A 202 -0.08 1.15 -28.42
C ILE A 202 -0.07 0.04 -29.46
N ASN A 203 -0.07 -1.21 -29.05
CA ASN A 203 -0.21 -2.36 -29.93
C ASN A 203 -1.63 -2.90 -29.83
N LEU A 204 -2.35 -2.98 -30.94
CA LEU A 204 -3.70 -3.53 -31.02
C LEU A 204 -3.68 -5.01 -31.37
N TYR A 205 -4.81 -5.73 -31.20
CA TYR A 205 -4.91 -7.15 -31.51
C TYR A 205 -4.91 -7.48 -33.01
N ASP A 206 -5.26 -6.52 -33.87
CA ASP A 206 -5.19 -6.62 -35.33
C ASP A 206 -3.78 -6.36 -35.91
N ASP A 207 -2.76 -6.42 -35.05
CA ASP A 207 -1.37 -6.16 -35.34
C ASP A 207 -1.08 -4.73 -35.82
N VAL A 208 -1.96 -3.79 -35.48
CA VAL A 208 -1.76 -2.37 -35.72
C VAL A 208 -0.98 -1.76 -34.57
N LYS A 209 0.02 -0.94 -34.90
CA LYS A 209 0.87 -0.21 -33.96
C LYS A 209 0.64 1.31 -34.07
N LEU A 210 0.40 1.95 -32.94
CA LEU A 210 0.31 3.40 -32.85
C LEU A 210 1.53 3.94 -32.08
N MET A 211 2.32 4.80 -32.70
CA MET A 211 3.47 5.46 -32.07
C MET A 211 3.05 6.85 -31.65
N LEU A 212 2.84 7.08 -30.34
CA LEU A 212 2.32 8.36 -29.83
C LEU A 212 3.41 9.43 -29.69
N SER A 213 3.03 10.69 -29.73
CA SER A 213 3.89 11.82 -29.36
C SER A 213 4.29 11.76 -27.88
N GLU A 214 5.53 12.12 -27.59
CA GLU A 214 6.00 12.31 -26.22
C GLU A 214 5.35 13.52 -25.56
N GLU A 215 5.18 14.62 -26.33
CA GLU A 215 4.67 15.90 -25.81
C GLU A 215 3.16 15.88 -25.61
N ASP A 216 2.42 15.29 -26.55
CA ASP A 216 0.95 15.28 -26.52
C ASP A 216 0.38 13.92 -26.99
N PRO A 217 0.38 12.89 -26.12
CA PRO A 217 -0.22 11.60 -26.43
C PRO A 217 -1.73 11.69 -26.69
N ASN A 218 -2.44 12.61 -26.04
CA ASN A 218 -3.87 12.81 -26.23
C ASN A 218 -4.19 13.26 -27.65
N LYS A 219 -3.42 14.23 -28.16
CA LYS A 219 -3.57 14.70 -29.55
C LYS A 219 -3.27 13.61 -30.56
N SER A 220 -2.29 12.76 -30.29
CA SER A 220 -1.97 11.60 -31.12
C SER A 220 -3.17 10.65 -31.24
N ILE A 221 -3.82 10.32 -30.12
CA ILE A 221 -4.99 9.46 -30.10
C ILE A 221 -6.17 10.11 -30.86
N GLN A 222 -6.43 11.40 -30.68
CA GLN A 222 -7.45 12.13 -31.42
C GLN A 222 -7.19 12.14 -32.93
N ASN A 223 -5.92 12.32 -33.32
CA ASN A 223 -5.52 12.27 -34.73
C ASN A 223 -5.77 10.87 -35.32
N PHE A 224 -5.39 9.81 -34.60
CA PHE A 224 -5.67 8.44 -35.01
C PHE A 224 -7.16 8.21 -35.24
N ILE A 225 -8.01 8.55 -34.27
CA ILE A 225 -9.47 8.40 -34.41
C ILE A 225 -10.00 9.20 -35.61
N THR A 226 -9.49 10.40 -35.82
CA THR A 226 -9.88 11.26 -36.95
C THR A 226 -9.49 10.63 -38.31
N ILE A 227 -8.30 10.03 -38.38
CA ILE A 227 -7.82 9.35 -39.59
C ILE A 227 -8.67 8.11 -39.83
N GLN A 228 -8.89 7.27 -38.83
CA GLN A 228 -9.71 6.07 -38.92
C GLN A 228 -11.13 6.37 -39.45
N ASN A 229 -11.74 7.46 -39.00
CA ASN A 229 -13.06 7.86 -39.48
C ASN A 229 -13.10 8.38 -40.92
N LYS A 230 -11.93 8.67 -41.54
CA LYS A 230 -11.83 9.16 -42.92
C LYS A 230 -11.40 8.11 -43.91
N LEU A 231 -10.74 7.06 -43.46
CA LEU A 231 -10.29 5.97 -44.30
C LEU A 231 -11.42 4.96 -44.58
N SER A 232 -11.39 4.37 -45.73
CA SER A 232 -12.24 3.22 -46.04
C SER A 232 -11.73 1.96 -45.30
N GLU A 233 -12.59 0.96 -45.16
CA GLU A 233 -12.22 -0.30 -44.51
C GLU A 233 -11.07 -1.01 -45.22
N THR A 234 -10.99 -0.96 -46.57
CA THR A 234 -9.91 -1.53 -47.35
C THR A 234 -8.56 -0.81 -47.12
N GLU A 235 -8.57 0.50 -46.99
CA GLU A 235 -7.36 1.29 -46.68
C GLU A 235 -6.88 1.02 -45.26
N THR A 236 -7.80 0.95 -44.30
CA THR A 236 -7.50 0.70 -42.89
C THR A 236 -6.81 -0.65 -42.69
N ASN A 237 -7.30 -1.71 -43.38
CA ASN A 237 -6.77 -3.07 -43.25
C ASN A 237 -5.33 -3.22 -43.78
N ASN A 238 -4.89 -2.33 -44.64
CA ASN A 238 -3.54 -2.33 -45.23
C ASN A 238 -2.50 -1.61 -44.35
N ILE A 239 -2.92 -0.81 -43.36
CA ILE A 239 -2.01 0.00 -42.54
C ILE A 239 -1.66 -0.77 -41.29
N LYS A 240 -0.36 -0.98 -41.05
CA LYS A 240 0.16 -1.66 -39.85
C LYS A 240 0.74 -0.72 -38.80
N THR A 241 1.16 0.47 -39.20
CA THR A 241 1.73 1.43 -38.25
C THR A 241 1.23 2.85 -38.52
N TYR A 242 0.76 3.48 -37.48
CA TYR A 242 0.43 4.89 -37.41
C TYR A 242 1.51 5.63 -36.62
N ASP A 243 2.41 6.31 -37.32
CA ASP A 243 3.40 7.17 -36.68
C ASP A 243 2.80 8.55 -36.41
N LEU A 244 2.39 8.76 -35.16
CA LEU A 244 1.71 9.93 -34.65
C LEU A 244 2.65 10.80 -33.77
N ARG A 245 3.95 10.55 -33.85
CA ARG A 245 4.95 11.27 -33.03
C ARG A 245 4.99 12.75 -33.35
N ASN A 246 4.69 13.13 -34.57
CA ASN A 246 4.58 14.52 -34.98
C ASN A 246 3.13 14.97 -35.00
N ALA A 247 2.76 15.95 -34.18
CA ALA A 247 1.38 16.45 -34.07
C ALA A 247 0.83 17.07 -35.39
N LYS A 248 1.70 17.47 -36.31
CA LYS A 248 1.34 18.12 -37.60
C LYS A 248 1.31 17.15 -38.78
N LYS A 249 1.97 15.99 -38.66
CA LYS A 249 2.14 15.04 -39.78
C LYS A 249 2.07 13.60 -39.26
N THR A 250 1.08 12.86 -39.72
CA THR A 250 1.01 11.40 -39.50
C THR A 250 1.64 10.66 -40.67
N ILE A 251 2.48 9.68 -40.41
CA ILE A 251 3.04 8.77 -41.40
C ILE A 251 2.33 7.43 -41.25
N LEU A 252 1.79 6.90 -42.35
CA LEU A 252 1.14 5.59 -42.43
C LEU A 252 2.12 4.63 -43.12
N ILE A 253 2.37 3.47 -42.47
CA ILE A 253 3.23 2.43 -42.99
C ILE A 253 2.35 1.23 -43.31
N ASN A 254 2.38 0.79 -44.59
CA ASN A 254 1.59 -0.30 -45.09
C ASN A 254 2.30 -1.65 -44.92
N LEU A 255 1.53 -2.75 -45.12
CA LEU A 255 2.01 -4.13 -45.07
C LEU A 255 3.14 -4.43 -46.08
N ASN A 256 3.22 -3.67 -47.18
CA ASN A 256 4.12 -3.93 -48.32
C ASN A 256 5.33 -2.95 -48.36
N ASP A 257 5.51 -2.12 -47.34
CA ASP A 257 6.67 -1.26 -47.16
C ASP A 257 7.62 -1.87 -46.09
#